data_af32c6fe9a0ca0691e96b2c88607514d
#
_entry.id   af32c6fe9a0ca0691e96b2c88607514d
#
_cell.length_a   1.000
_cell.length_b   1.000
_cell.length_c   1.000
_cell.angle_alpha   90.00
_cell.angle_beta   90.00
_cell.angle_gamma   90.00
#
_symmetry.space_group_name_H-M   'P 1'
#
loop_
_entity.id
_entity.type
_entity.pdbx_description
1 polymer ?
#
loop_
_entity_poly.entity_id
_entity_poly.type
_entity_poly.pdbx_seq_one_letter_code
_entity_poly.pdbx_strand_id
1 'polypeptide(L)'
;MSKSDPAAAKKERNKTIRWVVTIFFVTILISGTISLVSDAVMSASGIVVAFLILLAIILVGIIFDIIGVAVTSADEKPFHSMAARKVPGAQDAIKLLRNAERVSSICNDVVGDICGVVSGSASATIAAQVLQNFDFSWPQIVGLLMSALVAGFTVGGKAIGKTFAMNSCTQIISFVGRILYFLHHPATLFRNKKKK
;
A
#
# COMPACT_ATOMS: atom_id res chain seq x y z
N MET A 1 40.12 -1.27 -10.59
CA MET A 1 39.18 -0.15 -10.59
C MET A 1 38.67 0.03 -12.03
N SER A 2 37.52 -0.54 -12.36
CA SER A 2 36.90 -0.38 -13.68
C SER A 2 36.33 1.01 -13.83
N LYS A 3 36.83 1.79 -14.81
CA LYS A 3 36.28 3.10 -15.19
C LYS A 3 34.85 2.85 -15.73
N SER A 4 33.84 3.22 -14.95
CA SER A 4 32.46 3.26 -15.42
C SER A 4 32.35 4.23 -16.61
N ASP A 5 31.86 3.73 -17.71
CA ASP A 5 31.65 4.50 -18.96
C ASP A 5 30.72 5.70 -18.67
N PRO A 6 31.16 6.96 -18.86
CA PRO A 6 30.39 8.14 -18.49
C PRO A 6 29.05 8.23 -19.25
N ALA A 7 28.95 7.61 -20.43
CA ALA A 7 27.71 7.54 -21.20
C ALA A 7 26.67 6.59 -20.53
N ALA A 8 27.12 5.46 -20.00
CA ALA A 8 26.28 4.52 -19.26
C ALA A 8 25.74 5.14 -17.96
N ALA A 9 26.59 5.82 -17.20
CA ALA A 9 26.21 6.52 -15.98
C ALA A 9 25.17 7.64 -16.25
N LYS A 10 25.32 8.39 -17.35
CA LYS A 10 24.36 9.42 -17.76
C LYS A 10 23.00 8.80 -18.14
N LYS A 11 22.99 7.65 -18.83
CA LYS A 11 21.77 6.94 -19.23
C LYS A 11 21.00 6.40 -18.02
N GLU A 12 21.69 5.83 -17.06
CA GLU A 12 21.10 5.36 -15.80
C GLU A 12 20.53 6.52 -14.97
N ARG A 13 21.26 7.62 -14.83
CA ARG A 13 20.78 8.83 -14.17
C ARG A 13 19.52 9.39 -14.80
N ASN A 14 19.46 9.45 -16.13
CA ASN A 14 18.27 9.93 -16.83
C ASN A 14 17.05 9.00 -16.64
N LYS A 15 17.25 7.70 -16.56
CA LYS A 15 16.17 6.74 -16.24
C LYS A 15 15.64 6.97 -14.81
N THR A 16 16.55 7.14 -13.85
CA THR A 16 16.19 7.41 -12.45
C THR A 16 15.43 8.72 -12.33
N ILE A 17 15.90 9.79 -12.96
CA ILE A 17 15.21 11.10 -12.95
C ILE A 17 13.80 10.97 -13.55
N ARG A 18 13.68 10.34 -14.72
CA ARG A 18 12.37 10.14 -15.34
C ARG A 18 11.42 9.34 -14.43
N TRP A 19 11.93 8.31 -13.79
CA TRP A 19 11.15 7.48 -12.86
C TRP A 19 10.67 8.30 -11.67
N VAL A 20 11.56 9.07 -11.03
CA VAL A 20 11.22 9.96 -9.91
C VAL A 20 10.19 11.02 -10.32
N VAL A 21 10.39 11.69 -11.44
CA VAL A 21 9.44 12.70 -11.95
C VAL A 21 8.08 12.06 -12.25
N THR A 22 8.07 10.87 -12.86
CA THR A 22 6.82 10.17 -13.15
C THR A 22 6.08 9.81 -11.86
N ILE A 23 6.77 9.24 -10.87
CA ILE A 23 6.15 8.92 -9.56
C ILE A 23 5.62 10.20 -8.90
N PHE A 24 6.38 11.28 -8.89
CA PHE A 24 5.96 12.55 -8.30
C PHE A 24 4.60 13.03 -8.87
N PHE A 25 4.47 13.12 -10.19
CA PHE A 25 3.21 13.56 -10.81
C PHE A 25 2.07 12.55 -10.62
N VAL A 26 2.36 11.25 -10.74
CA VAL A 26 1.37 10.18 -10.52
C VAL A 26 0.86 10.21 -9.08
N THR A 27 1.76 10.37 -8.09
CA THR A 27 1.38 10.46 -6.68
C THR A 27 0.49 11.66 -6.41
N ILE A 28 0.82 12.84 -6.96
CA ILE A 28 -0.02 14.04 -6.82
C ILE A 28 -1.43 13.79 -7.38
N LEU A 29 -1.53 13.24 -8.59
CA LEU A 29 -2.82 12.99 -9.23
C LEU A 29 -3.65 11.96 -8.44
N ILE A 30 -3.05 10.85 -8.07
CA ILE A 30 -3.74 9.78 -7.34
C ILE A 30 -4.14 10.27 -5.93
N SER A 31 -3.20 10.85 -5.18
CA SER A 31 -3.47 11.36 -3.84
C SER A 31 -4.54 12.46 -3.84
N GLY A 32 -4.44 13.42 -4.76
CA GLY A 32 -5.43 14.49 -4.91
C GLY A 32 -6.82 13.95 -5.24
N THR A 33 -6.91 13.01 -6.19
CA THR A 33 -8.19 12.40 -6.56
C THR A 33 -8.81 11.61 -5.41
N ILE A 34 -8.01 10.79 -4.73
CA ILE A 34 -8.50 9.98 -3.58
C ILE A 34 -8.92 10.90 -2.44
N SER A 35 -8.14 11.94 -2.12
CA SER A 35 -8.51 12.91 -1.08
C SER A 35 -9.83 13.60 -1.40
N LEU A 36 -10.00 14.12 -2.62
CA LEU A 36 -11.24 14.78 -3.02
C LEU A 36 -12.45 13.86 -2.92
N VAL A 37 -12.32 12.62 -3.40
CA VAL A 37 -13.41 11.63 -3.33
C VAL A 37 -13.71 11.26 -1.87
N SER A 38 -12.68 11.00 -1.07
CA SER A 38 -12.83 10.66 0.35
C SER A 38 -13.50 11.80 1.12
N ASP A 39 -13.05 13.03 0.95
CA ASP A 39 -13.60 14.20 1.63
C ASP A 39 -15.06 14.45 1.21
N ALA A 40 -15.40 14.30 -0.07
CA ALA A 40 -16.77 14.43 -0.58
C ALA A 40 -17.71 13.36 0.02
N VAL A 41 -17.27 12.10 0.06
CA VAL A 41 -18.06 11.00 0.63
C VAL A 41 -18.20 11.16 2.14
N MET A 42 -17.14 11.53 2.85
CA MET A 42 -17.13 11.67 4.30
C MET A 42 -17.96 12.88 4.75
N SER A 43 -17.90 14.00 4.03
CA SER A 43 -18.70 15.20 4.33
C SER A 43 -20.20 14.97 4.13
N ALA A 44 -20.58 14.10 3.17
CA ALA A 44 -21.96 13.71 2.93
C ALA A 44 -22.47 12.61 3.87
N SER A 45 -21.58 11.97 4.62
CA SER A 45 -21.89 10.81 5.46
C SER A 45 -21.91 11.20 6.95
N GLY A 46 -22.60 10.41 7.77
CA GLY A 46 -22.54 10.58 9.22
C GLY A 46 -21.16 10.20 9.80
N ILE A 47 -20.85 10.70 10.99
CA ILE A 47 -19.56 10.53 11.69
C ILE A 47 -19.11 9.06 11.74
N VAL A 48 -20.02 8.12 12.01
CA VAL A 48 -19.69 6.68 12.09
C VAL A 48 -19.18 6.15 10.77
N VAL A 49 -19.82 6.51 9.66
CA VAL A 49 -19.41 6.09 8.31
C VAL A 49 -18.05 6.69 7.95
N ALA A 50 -17.85 7.97 8.30
CA ALA A 50 -16.55 8.64 8.10
C ALA A 50 -15.41 7.94 8.85
N PHE A 51 -15.63 7.50 10.09
CA PHE A 51 -14.66 6.70 10.86
C PHE A 51 -14.38 5.33 10.21
N LEU A 52 -15.40 4.64 9.68
CA LEU A 52 -15.21 3.37 9.00
C LEU A 52 -14.38 3.52 7.71
N ILE A 53 -14.63 4.58 6.94
CA ILE A 53 -13.84 4.91 5.74
C ILE A 53 -12.39 5.20 6.12
N LEU A 54 -12.17 6.03 7.15
CA LEU A 54 -10.83 6.33 7.66
C LEU A 54 -10.09 5.06 8.07
N LEU A 55 -10.74 4.18 8.83
CA LEU A 55 -10.16 2.91 9.26
C LEU A 55 -9.80 2.03 8.05
N ALA A 56 -10.68 1.97 7.05
CA ALA A 56 -10.41 1.20 5.82
C ALA A 56 -9.19 1.73 5.07
N ILE A 57 -9.03 3.06 4.96
CA ILE A 57 -7.86 3.68 4.31
C ILE A 57 -6.57 3.33 5.06
N ILE A 58 -6.58 3.41 6.41
CA ILE A 58 -5.43 3.05 7.25
C ILE A 58 -5.07 1.58 7.05
N LEU A 59 -6.06 0.68 7.07
CA LEU A 59 -5.83 -0.76 6.87
C LEU A 59 -5.26 -1.09 5.49
N VAL A 60 -5.74 -0.45 4.44
CA VAL A 60 -5.17 -0.58 3.09
C VAL A 60 -3.70 -0.17 3.10
N GLY A 61 -3.36 0.98 3.68
CA GLY A 61 -1.98 1.43 3.81
C GLY A 61 -1.09 0.42 4.54
N ILE A 62 -1.56 -0.14 5.66
CA ILE A 62 -0.83 -1.16 6.43
C ILE A 62 -0.63 -2.45 5.62
N ILE A 63 -1.66 -2.92 4.90
CA ILE A 63 -1.57 -4.13 4.07
C ILE A 63 -0.53 -3.97 2.96
N PHE A 64 -0.52 -2.83 2.27
CA PHE A 64 0.49 -2.57 1.24
C PHE A 64 1.90 -2.45 1.83
N ASP A 65 2.06 -1.83 3.01
CA ASP A 65 3.33 -1.78 3.74
C ASP A 65 3.84 -3.19 4.10
N ILE A 66 2.95 -4.07 4.56
CA ILE A 66 3.26 -5.48 4.83
C ILE A 66 3.75 -6.20 3.57
N ILE A 67 3.08 -6.00 2.43
CA ILE A 67 3.48 -6.60 1.14
C ILE A 67 4.86 -6.08 0.71
N GLY A 68 5.08 -4.76 0.81
CA GLY A 68 6.33 -4.13 0.46
C GLY A 68 7.52 -4.65 1.27
N VAL A 69 7.34 -4.85 2.57
CA VAL A 69 8.36 -5.45 3.45
C VAL A 69 8.55 -6.93 3.16
N ALA A 70 7.45 -7.68 2.97
CA ALA A 70 7.52 -9.11 2.70
C ALA A 70 8.28 -9.42 1.40
N VAL A 71 8.11 -8.61 0.35
CA VAL A 71 8.78 -8.84 -0.94
C VAL A 71 10.30 -8.63 -0.87
N THR A 72 10.76 -7.73 0.00
CA THR A 72 12.20 -7.51 0.21
C THR A 72 12.82 -8.50 1.19
N SER A 73 12.01 -9.16 2.03
CA SER A 73 12.47 -10.09 3.07
C SER A 73 12.39 -11.56 2.65
N ALA A 74 11.67 -11.88 1.57
CA ALA A 74 11.46 -13.26 1.14
C ALA A 74 12.61 -13.79 0.26
N ASP A 75 12.96 -15.09 0.44
CA ASP A 75 13.91 -15.81 -0.43
C ASP A 75 13.18 -16.39 -1.66
N GLU A 76 13.84 -16.40 -2.82
CA GLU A 76 13.31 -17.00 -4.07
C GLU A 76 13.26 -18.53 -4.04
N LYS A 77 14.13 -19.19 -3.26
CA LYS A 77 14.29 -20.68 -3.30
C LYS A 77 12.99 -21.44 -3.08
N PRO A 78 12.13 -21.12 -2.08
CA PRO A 78 10.87 -21.82 -1.90
C PRO A 78 9.95 -21.72 -3.12
N PHE A 79 9.94 -20.57 -3.81
CA PHE A 79 9.07 -20.32 -4.94
C PHE A 79 9.50 -21.07 -6.21
N HIS A 80 10.81 -21.33 -6.38
CA HIS A 80 11.29 -22.20 -7.45
C HIS A 80 10.81 -23.63 -7.30
N SER A 81 10.80 -24.16 -6.08
CA SER A 81 10.27 -25.48 -5.78
C SER A 81 8.75 -25.57 -6.01
N MET A 82 8.01 -24.51 -5.62
CA MET A 82 6.57 -24.40 -5.87
C MET A 82 6.27 -24.29 -7.38
N ALA A 83 7.08 -23.57 -8.16
CA ALA A 83 6.93 -23.43 -9.59
C ALA A 83 7.18 -24.76 -10.32
N ALA A 84 8.19 -25.54 -9.90
CA ALA A 84 8.44 -26.88 -10.42
C ALA A 84 7.24 -27.83 -10.19
N ARG A 85 6.52 -27.66 -9.07
CA ARG A 85 5.29 -28.39 -8.76
C ARG A 85 4.04 -27.78 -9.40
N LYS A 86 4.17 -26.78 -10.28
CA LYS A 86 3.08 -26.07 -10.97
C LYS A 86 2.04 -25.47 -10.02
N VAL A 87 2.47 -25.00 -8.84
CA VAL A 87 1.60 -24.31 -7.88
C VAL A 87 1.15 -22.97 -8.49
N PRO A 88 -0.17 -22.68 -8.56
CA PRO A 88 -0.66 -21.43 -9.13
C PRO A 88 -0.10 -20.21 -8.38
N GLY A 89 0.39 -19.21 -9.12
CA GLY A 89 0.96 -18.00 -8.57
C GLY A 89 2.46 -18.06 -8.23
N ALA A 90 3.09 -19.24 -8.24
CA ALA A 90 4.51 -19.36 -7.91
C ALA A 90 5.42 -18.60 -8.89
N GLN A 91 5.09 -18.60 -10.18
CA GLN A 91 5.85 -17.83 -11.19
C GLN A 91 5.66 -16.33 -11.02
N ASP A 92 4.47 -15.87 -10.65
CA ASP A 92 4.21 -14.46 -10.41
C ASP A 92 4.88 -13.99 -9.11
N ALA A 93 4.93 -14.84 -8.08
CA ALA A 93 5.73 -14.60 -6.88
C ALA A 93 7.23 -14.41 -7.19
N ILE A 94 7.82 -15.26 -8.05
CA ILE A 94 9.21 -15.10 -8.49
C ILE A 94 9.41 -13.76 -9.23
N LYS A 95 8.47 -13.36 -10.08
CA LYS A 95 8.56 -12.07 -10.78
C LYS A 95 8.50 -10.89 -9.79
N LEU A 96 7.67 -10.98 -8.74
CA LEU A 96 7.62 -9.97 -7.67
C LEU A 96 8.97 -9.85 -6.97
N LEU A 97 9.55 -10.98 -6.56
CA LEU A 97 10.83 -11.02 -5.85
C LEU A 97 11.99 -10.48 -6.71
N ARG A 98 12.03 -10.79 -7.99
CA ARG A 98 13.04 -10.26 -8.92
C ARG A 98 12.94 -8.75 -9.14
N ASN A 99 11.80 -8.15 -8.86
CA ASN A 99 11.57 -6.72 -8.91
C ASN A 99 11.30 -6.13 -7.51
N ALA A 100 11.86 -6.75 -6.47
CA ALA A 100 11.57 -6.47 -5.07
C ALA A 100 11.67 -4.96 -4.73
N GLU A 101 12.75 -4.30 -5.15
CA GLU A 101 12.95 -2.86 -4.90
C GLU A 101 11.81 -2.00 -5.46
N ARG A 102 11.38 -2.28 -6.70
CA ARG A 102 10.30 -1.51 -7.33
C ARG A 102 8.95 -1.80 -6.70
N VAL A 103 8.68 -3.07 -6.40
CA VAL A 103 7.41 -3.48 -5.76
C VAL A 103 7.33 -2.88 -4.37
N SER A 104 8.40 -2.96 -3.58
CA SER A 104 8.49 -2.38 -2.26
C SER A 104 8.30 -0.86 -2.29
N SER A 105 8.99 -0.16 -3.20
CA SER A 105 8.86 1.29 -3.35
C SER A 105 7.42 1.69 -3.73
N ILE A 106 6.77 0.99 -4.64
CA ILE A 106 5.38 1.27 -4.98
C ILE A 106 4.45 1.01 -3.79
N CYS A 107 4.63 -0.09 -3.09
CA CYS A 107 3.76 -0.45 -1.96
C CYS A 107 3.95 0.49 -0.77
N ASN A 108 5.18 0.79 -0.39
CA ASN A 108 5.49 1.57 0.81
C ASN A 108 5.43 3.07 0.52
N ASP A 109 6.22 3.53 -0.48
CA ASP A 109 6.44 4.97 -0.71
C ASP A 109 5.26 5.58 -1.47
N VAL A 110 4.63 4.85 -2.43
CA VAL A 110 3.50 5.41 -3.18
C VAL A 110 2.20 5.13 -2.46
N VAL A 111 1.80 3.85 -2.32
CA VAL A 111 0.48 3.52 -1.74
C VAL A 111 0.43 3.81 -0.25
N GLY A 112 1.47 3.44 0.50
CA GLY A 112 1.55 3.64 1.94
C GLY A 112 1.54 5.12 2.34
N ASP A 113 2.22 5.98 1.58
CA ASP A 113 2.28 7.43 1.84
C ASP A 113 0.99 8.13 1.40
N ILE A 114 0.40 7.73 0.25
CA ILE A 114 -0.91 8.25 -0.18
C ILE A 114 -1.97 7.94 0.88
N CYS A 115 -2.04 6.70 1.38
CA CYS A 115 -2.97 6.34 2.47
C CYS A 115 -2.71 7.16 3.73
N GLY A 116 -1.45 7.46 4.06
CA GLY A 116 -1.06 8.32 5.18
C GLY A 116 -1.58 9.76 5.04
N VAL A 117 -1.35 10.37 3.87
CA VAL A 117 -1.83 11.74 3.59
C VAL A 117 -3.35 11.81 3.58
N VAL A 118 -4.02 10.85 2.92
CA VAL A 118 -5.49 10.81 2.85
C VAL A 118 -6.11 10.55 4.22
N SER A 119 -5.53 9.68 5.06
CA SER A 119 -6.02 9.47 6.42
C SER A 119 -5.80 10.70 7.32
N GLY A 120 -4.75 11.48 7.06
CA GLY A 120 -4.51 12.77 7.73
C GLY A 120 -5.59 13.81 7.39
N SER A 121 -5.91 14.01 6.09
CA SER A 121 -7.00 14.92 5.68
C SER A 121 -8.35 14.44 6.20
N ALA A 122 -8.62 13.13 6.10
CA ALA A 122 -9.83 12.51 6.61
C ALA A 122 -10.03 12.75 8.12
N SER A 123 -8.95 12.70 8.91
CA SER A 123 -9.01 12.98 10.35
C SER A 123 -9.44 14.43 10.64
N ALA A 124 -8.98 15.38 9.82
CA ALA A 124 -9.36 16.79 9.95
C ALA A 124 -10.85 17.01 9.62
N THR A 125 -11.34 16.36 8.56
CA THR A 125 -12.75 16.37 8.16
C THR A 125 -13.65 15.81 9.27
N ILE A 126 -13.27 14.68 9.87
CA ILE A 126 -14.02 14.09 11.01
C ILE A 126 -13.97 15.01 12.22
N ALA A 127 -12.81 15.60 12.56
CA ALA A 127 -12.69 16.54 13.66
C ALA A 127 -13.62 17.75 13.46
N ALA A 128 -13.72 18.28 12.24
CA ALA A 128 -14.65 19.36 11.91
C ALA A 128 -16.12 18.94 12.09
N GLN A 129 -16.51 17.74 11.67
CA GLN A 129 -17.86 17.20 11.88
C GLN A 129 -18.18 17.03 13.37
N VAL A 130 -17.23 16.55 14.17
CA VAL A 130 -17.40 16.40 15.63
C VAL A 130 -17.63 17.76 16.27
N LEU A 131 -16.86 18.77 15.88
CA LEU A 131 -17.01 20.13 16.40
C LEU A 131 -18.32 20.81 15.98
N GLN A 132 -18.88 20.47 14.82
CA GLN A 132 -20.19 20.98 14.39
C GLN A 132 -21.36 20.35 15.15
N ASN A 133 -21.20 19.11 15.61
CA ASN A 133 -22.29 18.38 16.30
C ASN A 133 -22.23 18.48 17.84
N PHE A 134 -21.09 18.90 18.38
CA PHE A 134 -20.86 18.97 19.82
C PHE A 134 -20.14 20.27 20.18
N ASP A 135 -20.66 21.02 21.17
CA ASP A 135 -20.00 22.21 21.71
C ASP A 135 -18.85 21.81 22.63
N PHE A 136 -17.63 21.97 22.15
CA PHE A 136 -16.43 21.77 22.95
C PHE A 136 -15.81 23.10 23.36
N SER A 137 -15.45 23.24 24.64
CA SER A 137 -14.77 24.43 25.15
C SER A 137 -13.37 24.66 24.55
N TRP A 138 -12.77 23.63 23.98
CA TRP A 138 -11.39 23.63 23.44
C TRP A 138 -11.32 22.93 22.06
N PRO A 139 -11.75 23.58 20.97
CA PRO A 139 -11.81 22.99 19.65
C PRO A 139 -10.45 22.46 19.12
N GLN A 140 -9.35 23.16 19.47
CA GLN A 140 -7.99 22.78 19.04
C GLN A 140 -7.56 21.42 19.60
N ILE A 141 -8.01 21.06 20.79
CA ILE A 141 -7.68 19.77 21.42
C ILE A 141 -8.33 18.61 20.66
N VAL A 142 -9.54 18.79 20.14
CA VAL A 142 -10.23 17.77 19.36
C VAL A 142 -9.44 17.43 18.10
N GLY A 143 -9.00 18.43 17.34
CA GLY A 143 -8.18 18.22 16.14
C GLY A 143 -6.83 17.57 16.45
N LEU A 144 -6.18 18.01 17.54
CA LEU A 144 -4.91 17.43 18.00
C LEU A 144 -5.05 15.95 18.36
N LEU A 145 -6.07 15.60 19.16
CA LEU A 145 -6.31 14.23 19.60
C LEU A 145 -6.65 13.32 18.41
N MET A 146 -7.50 13.78 17.48
CA MET A 146 -7.84 13.03 16.26
C MET A 146 -6.60 12.74 15.43
N SER A 147 -5.78 13.76 15.15
CA SER A 147 -4.54 13.60 14.39
C SER A 147 -3.54 12.67 15.10
N ALA A 148 -3.38 12.79 16.41
CA ALA A 148 -2.49 11.95 17.21
C ALA A 148 -2.96 10.48 17.22
N LEU A 149 -4.27 10.22 17.36
CA LEU A 149 -4.83 8.88 17.32
C LEU A 149 -4.62 8.24 15.94
N VAL A 150 -4.94 8.96 14.86
CA VAL A 150 -4.75 8.46 13.49
C VAL A 150 -3.28 8.17 13.20
N ALA A 151 -2.36 9.06 13.60
CA ALA A 151 -0.93 8.84 13.48
C ALA A 151 -0.48 7.60 14.28
N GLY A 152 -0.95 7.46 15.52
CA GLY A 152 -0.65 6.32 16.39
C GLY A 152 -1.12 5.00 15.80
N PHE A 153 -2.35 4.92 15.31
CA PHE A 153 -2.90 3.73 14.64
C PHE A 153 -2.15 3.41 13.34
N THR A 154 -1.83 4.41 12.55
CA THR A 154 -1.11 4.21 11.27
C THR A 154 0.30 3.72 11.52
N VAL A 155 1.08 4.42 12.34
CA VAL A 155 2.48 4.08 12.62
C VAL A 155 2.58 2.79 13.43
N GLY A 156 1.76 2.64 14.47
CA GLY A 156 1.70 1.42 15.29
C GLY A 156 1.29 0.20 14.47
N GLY A 157 0.26 0.34 13.63
CA GLY A 157 -0.18 -0.72 12.73
C GLY A 157 0.91 -1.14 11.72
N LYS A 158 1.61 -0.17 11.12
CA LYS A 158 2.76 -0.44 10.25
C LYS A 158 3.91 -1.13 11.01
N ALA A 159 4.20 -0.73 12.24
CA ALA A 159 5.25 -1.35 13.05
C ALA A 159 4.96 -2.82 13.36
N ILE A 160 3.73 -3.14 13.77
CA ILE A 160 3.27 -4.53 13.98
C ILE A 160 3.30 -5.29 12.65
N GLY A 161 2.81 -4.66 11.58
CA GLY A 161 2.78 -5.22 10.23
C GLY A 161 4.17 -5.62 9.71
N LYS A 162 5.20 -4.80 9.95
CA LYS A 162 6.59 -5.11 9.57
C LYS A 162 7.12 -6.37 10.24
N THR A 163 6.90 -6.52 11.54
CA THR A 163 7.32 -7.71 12.28
C THR A 163 6.63 -8.96 11.73
N PHE A 164 5.32 -8.87 11.46
CA PHE A 164 4.55 -9.95 10.85
C PHE A 164 5.03 -10.26 9.43
N ALA A 165 5.31 -9.24 8.62
CA ALA A 165 5.80 -9.38 7.24
C ALA A 165 7.13 -10.13 7.18
N MET A 166 8.09 -9.79 8.05
CA MET A 166 9.39 -10.47 8.10
C MET A 166 9.27 -11.94 8.51
N ASN A 167 8.41 -12.24 9.49
CA ASN A 167 8.24 -13.61 9.99
C ASN A 167 7.44 -14.51 9.03
N SER A 168 6.56 -13.93 8.22
CA SER A 168 5.63 -14.67 7.35
C SER A 168 5.79 -14.33 5.86
N CYS A 169 6.94 -13.80 5.46
CA CYS A 169 7.19 -13.27 4.10
C CYS A 169 6.86 -14.27 2.99
N THR A 170 7.26 -15.54 3.12
CA THR A 170 6.98 -16.60 2.14
C THR A 170 5.48 -16.84 1.96
N GLN A 171 4.70 -16.84 3.05
CA GLN A 171 3.25 -17.04 3.01
C GLN A 171 2.56 -15.86 2.34
N ILE A 172 2.94 -14.64 2.71
CA ILE A 172 2.40 -13.40 2.17
C ILE A 172 2.65 -13.32 0.66
N ILE A 173 3.88 -13.55 0.23
CA ILE A 173 4.24 -13.49 -1.20
C ILE A 173 3.57 -14.62 -1.99
N SER A 174 3.42 -15.81 -1.42
CA SER A 174 2.65 -16.90 -2.03
C SER A 174 1.18 -16.52 -2.22
N PHE A 175 0.57 -15.86 -1.24
CA PHE A 175 -0.81 -15.36 -1.30
C PHE A 175 -0.96 -14.27 -2.36
N VAL A 176 -0.08 -13.27 -2.36
CA VAL A 176 -0.07 -12.17 -3.36
C VAL A 176 0.16 -12.71 -4.77
N GLY A 177 1.12 -13.62 -4.95
CA GLY A 177 1.39 -14.28 -6.23
C GLY A 177 0.17 -15.06 -6.74
N ARG A 178 -0.60 -15.69 -5.84
CA ARG A 178 -1.86 -16.37 -6.20
C ARG A 178 -2.95 -15.40 -6.63
N ILE A 179 -3.09 -14.25 -5.96
CA ILE A 179 -4.02 -13.19 -6.36
C ILE A 179 -3.66 -12.68 -7.75
N LEU A 180 -2.39 -12.38 -8.01
CA LEU A 180 -1.93 -11.93 -9.33
C LEU A 180 -2.18 -12.97 -10.43
N TYR A 181 -1.95 -14.24 -10.13
CA TYR A 181 -2.25 -15.32 -11.06
C TYR A 181 -3.74 -15.33 -11.45
N PHE A 182 -4.65 -15.19 -10.49
CA PHE A 182 -6.09 -15.14 -10.77
C PHE A 182 -6.49 -13.88 -11.53
N LEU A 183 -5.86 -12.75 -11.27
CA LEU A 183 -6.09 -11.50 -12.02
C LEU A 183 -5.64 -11.62 -13.48
N HIS A 184 -4.52 -12.30 -13.75
CA HIS A 184 -4.03 -12.55 -15.12
C HIS A 184 -4.78 -13.66 -15.84
N HIS A 185 -5.40 -14.60 -15.11
CA HIS A 185 -6.08 -15.75 -15.67
C HIS A 185 -7.53 -15.91 -15.16
N PRO A 186 -8.43 -14.94 -15.41
CA PRO A 186 -9.79 -14.98 -14.86
C PRO A 186 -10.59 -16.21 -15.35
N ALA A 187 -10.26 -16.77 -16.53
CA ALA A 187 -10.92 -17.96 -17.08
C ALA A 187 -10.68 -19.23 -16.26
N THR A 188 -9.63 -19.30 -15.44
CA THR A 188 -9.33 -20.49 -14.63
C THR A 188 -10.24 -20.62 -13.41
N LEU A 189 -10.83 -19.52 -12.93
CA LEU A 189 -11.82 -19.52 -11.85
C LEU A 189 -13.11 -20.24 -12.24
N PHE A 190 -13.51 -20.13 -13.52
CA PHE A 190 -14.75 -20.76 -14.02
C PHE A 190 -14.57 -22.24 -14.39
N ARG A 191 -13.34 -22.69 -14.65
CA ARG A 191 -13.05 -24.08 -15.05
C ARG A 191 -12.98 -25.05 -13.87
N ASN A 192 -12.65 -24.58 -12.66
CA ASN A 192 -12.56 -25.44 -11.48
C ASN A 192 -13.91 -25.78 -10.84
N LYS A 193 -15.00 -25.09 -11.23
CA LYS A 193 -16.37 -25.39 -10.73
C LYS A 193 -17.06 -26.55 -11.46
N LYS A 194 -16.47 -27.10 -12.54
CA LYS A 194 -17.06 -28.22 -13.33
C LYS A 194 -16.45 -29.60 -13.02
N LYS A 195 -15.58 -29.72 -11.98
CA LYS A 195 -14.99 -31.00 -11.57
C LYS A 195 -15.21 -31.27 -10.07
N LYS A 196 -16.43 -31.09 -9.61
CA LYS A 196 -16.95 -31.71 -8.37
C LYS A 196 -18.29 -32.33 -8.67
#